data_569d699b2ddab41d69a95171dd66049d
#
_entry.id   569d699b2ddab41d69a95171dd66049d
#
_cell.length_a   1.000
_cell.length_b   1.000
_cell.length_c   1.000
_cell.angle_alpha   90.00
_cell.angle_beta   90.00
_cell.angle_gamma   90.00
#
_symmetry.space_group_name_H-M   'P 1'
#
loop_
_entity.id
_entity.type
_entity.pdbx_description
1 polymer ?
#
loop_
_entity_poly.entity_id
_entity_poly.type
_entity_poly.pdbx_seq_one_letter_code
_entity_poly.pdbx_strand_id
1 'polypeptide(L)'
;MHLRSVACATLVLTACRDSSGERRFAIGGAERPDEPPVMVNAELPFRYPAALYARRVQGNVMLRLFVDRDGRILAESTRVEESSGYPSLDSAAVIGSQDLYFIPAKLRGEPLAVSVLFPVYFRHPEAAPLAGDTVLAKHEDSVAARGRATTKQAAPTQTKSAPTKRP
;
A
#
# COMPACT_ATOMS: atom_id res chain seq x y z
N MET A 1 60.20 49.40 -37.86
CA MET A 1 59.53 49.61 -36.55
C MET A 1 58.23 48.85 -36.59
N HIS A 2 58.16 47.74 -35.89
CA HIS A 2 57.12 46.75 -36.06
C HIS A 2 56.13 46.91 -34.88
N LEU A 3 54.87 47.25 -35.19
CA LEU A 3 53.79 47.32 -34.26
C LEU A 3 52.98 46.01 -34.36
N ARG A 4 53.12 45.16 -33.33
CA ARG A 4 52.39 43.92 -33.21
C ARG A 4 51.02 44.19 -32.57
N SER A 5 49.98 44.07 -33.38
CA SER A 5 48.58 44.07 -32.91
C SER A 5 48.26 42.70 -32.25
N VAL A 6 47.94 42.72 -30.97
CA VAL A 6 47.42 41.56 -30.23
C VAL A 6 45.91 41.59 -30.37
N ALA A 7 45.38 40.64 -31.11
CA ALA A 7 43.93 40.40 -31.19
C ALA A 7 43.46 39.63 -29.97
N CYS A 8 42.68 40.30 -29.13
CA CYS A 8 42.00 39.63 -27.99
C CYS A 8 40.74 38.94 -28.49
N ALA A 9 40.76 37.62 -28.58
CA ALA A 9 39.62 36.82 -28.97
C ALA A 9 38.73 36.63 -27.70
N THR A 10 37.62 37.38 -27.65
CA THR A 10 36.57 37.18 -26.64
C THR A 10 35.74 35.96 -27.03
N LEU A 11 35.93 34.88 -26.27
CA LEU A 11 35.15 33.67 -26.36
C LEU A 11 33.79 33.92 -25.70
N VAL A 12 32.75 34.12 -26.51
CA VAL A 12 31.36 34.21 -26.05
C VAL A 12 30.87 32.78 -25.82
N LEU A 13 30.83 32.32 -24.56
CA LEU A 13 30.11 31.12 -24.19
C LEU A 13 28.61 31.39 -24.29
N THR A 14 28.02 30.98 -25.40
CA THR A 14 26.56 30.91 -25.56
C THR A 14 26.07 29.76 -24.69
N ALA A 15 25.58 30.08 -23.49
CA ALA A 15 24.86 29.14 -22.63
C ALA A 15 23.54 28.78 -23.34
N CYS A 16 23.48 27.61 -23.95
CA CYS A 16 22.23 26.96 -24.35
C CYS A 16 21.38 26.77 -23.12
N ARG A 17 20.41 27.67 -22.96
CA ARG A 17 19.30 27.43 -22.02
C ARG A 17 18.41 26.36 -22.63
N ASP A 18 18.65 25.15 -22.23
CA ASP A 18 17.76 24.02 -22.50
C ASP A 18 16.45 24.27 -21.72
N SER A 19 15.45 24.82 -22.46
CA SER A 19 14.08 24.97 -21.96
C SER A 19 13.28 23.67 -22.15
N SER A 20 13.93 22.54 -22.05
CA SER A 20 13.22 21.28 -21.88
C SER A 20 12.64 21.28 -20.48
N GLY A 21 11.37 21.64 -20.38
CA GLY A 21 10.58 21.51 -19.17
C GLY A 21 10.39 20.03 -18.82
N GLU A 22 11.49 19.32 -18.61
CA GLU A 22 11.48 18.09 -17.87
C GLU A 22 10.99 18.41 -16.47
N ARG A 23 9.70 18.21 -16.29
CA ARG A 23 9.17 17.98 -14.96
C ARG A 23 9.90 16.74 -14.44
N ARG A 24 11.08 16.95 -13.92
CA ARG A 24 11.72 16.00 -13.05
C ARG A 24 10.71 15.76 -11.94
N PHE A 25 9.95 14.68 -12.06
CA PHE A 25 9.40 14.03 -10.89
C PHE A 25 10.61 13.73 -10.02
N ALA A 26 10.95 14.68 -9.18
CA ALA A 26 11.87 14.46 -8.10
C ALA A 26 11.24 13.31 -7.30
N ILE A 27 11.80 12.13 -7.48
CA ILE A 27 11.80 11.08 -6.48
C ILE A 27 12.78 11.60 -5.39
N GLY A 28 12.59 12.84 -5.01
CA GLY A 28 13.16 13.45 -3.85
C GLY A 28 12.31 13.02 -2.68
N GLY A 29 12.89 12.51 -1.65
CA GLY A 29 12.34 11.91 -0.47
C GLY A 29 10.89 12.32 -0.21
N ALA A 30 9.96 11.43 -0.55
CA ALA A 30 8.55 11.70 -0.37
C ALA A 30 8.37 11.95 1.12
N GLU A 31 8.05 13.19 1.47
CA GLU A 31 7.74 13.58 2.83
C GLU A 31 6.62 12.62 3.28
N ARG A 32 6.90 11.88 4.36
CA ARG A 32 5.95 10.86 4.82
C ARG A 32 4.69 11.56 5.31
N PRO A 33 3.49 11.19 4.84
CA PRO A 33 2.25 11.80 5.30
C PRO A 33 2.07 11.57 6.80
N ASP A 34 1.51 12.55 7.50
CA ASP A 34 1.14 12.45 8.92
C ASP A 34 -0.08 11.54 9.08
N GLU A 35 -1.01 11.63 8.14
CA GLU A 35 -2.20 10.77 8.04
C GLU A 35 -2.10 9.95 6.74
N PRO A 36 -2.02 8.61 6.82
CA PRO A 36 -2.00 7.76 5.62
C PRO A 36 -3.37 7.75 4.93
N PRO A 37 -3.44 7.41 3.63
CA PRO A 37 -4.70 7.26 2.93
C PRO A 37 -5.48 6.07 3.49
N VAL A 38 -6.81 6.23 3.62
CA VAL A 38 -7.71 5.19 4.15
C VAL A 38 -8.73 4.81 3.09
N MET A 39 -8.81 3.51 2.74
CA MET A 39 -9.81 3.01 1.80
C MET A 39 -11.21 3.10 2.41
N VAL A 40 -12.19 3.56 1.61
CA VAL A 40 -13.58 3.80 2.05
C VAL A 40 -14.54 2.72 1.57
N ASN A 41 -14.16 1.94 0.55
CA ASN A 41 -15.03 0.91 0.00
C ASN A 41 -15.38 -0.15 1.05
N ALA A 42 -16.68 -0.39 1.26
CA ALA A 42 -17.17 -1.46 2.12
C ALA A 42 -16.95 -2.84 1.49
N GLU A 43 -17.07 -2.92 0.16
CA GLU A 43 -16.81 -4.11 -0.63
C GLU A 43 -15.72 -3.82 -1.66
N LEU A 44 -14.87 -4.82 -1.89
CA LEU A 44 -13.80 -4.70 -2.87
C LEU A 44 -14.35 -4.90 -4.28
N PRO A 45 -14.08 -3.99 -5.24
CA PRO A 45 -14.67 -4.04 -6.59
C PRO A 45 -13.96 -5.02 -7.54
N PHE A 46 -13.18 -5.96 -7.01
CA PHE A 46 -12.42 -6.89 -7.83
C PHE A 46 -13.25 -8.08 -8.28
N ARG A 47 -13.50 -8.18 -9.59
CA ARG A 47 -14.26 -9.29 -10.17
C ARG A 47 -13.33 -10.43 -10.55
N TYR A 48 -13.60 -11.61 -10.02
CA TYR A 48 -12.86 -12.81 -10.39
C TYR A 48 -13.26 -13.24 -11.82
N PRO A 49 -12.30 -13.39 -12.76
CA PRO A 49 -12.61 -13.86 -14.12
C PRO A 49 -13.20 -15.27 -14.10
N ALA A 50 -14.40 -15.44 -14.67
CA ALA A 50 -15.16 -16.70 -14.59
C ALA A 50 -14.38 -17.92 -15.10
N ALA A 51 -13.60 -17.76 -16.17
CA ALA A 51 -12.80 -18.84 -16.73
C ALA A 51 -11.70 -19.34 -15.78
N LEU A 52 -11.13 -18.45 -14.97
CA LEU A 52 -10.11 -18.82 -13.98
C LEU A 52 -10.76 -19.32 -12.69
N TYR A 53 -11.91 -18.77 -12.33
CA TYR A 53 -12.71 -19.26 -11.20
C TYR A 53 -13.13 -20.73 -11.42
N ALA A 54 -13.68 -21.07 -12.59
CA ALA A 54 -14.07 -22.45 -12.93
C ALA A 54 -12.88 -23.44 -12.88
N ARG A 55 -11.67 -22.95 -13.12
CA ARG A 55 -10.44 -23.75 -13.05
C ARG A 55 -9.77 -23.73 -11.66
N ARG A 56 -10.38 -23.04 -10.67
CA ARG A 56 -9.85 -22.86 -9.30
C ARG A 56 -8.44 -22.24 -9.27
N VAL A 57 -8.13 -21.39 -10.27
CA VAL A 57 -6.83 -20.73 -10.36
C VAL A 57 -6.80 -19.59 -9.38
N GLN A 58 -5.90 -19.59 -8.42
CA GLN A 58 -5.69 -18.54 -7.44
C GLN A 58 -4.46 -17.69 -7.79
N GLY A 59 -4.39 -16.47 -7.26
CA GLY A 59 -3.22 -15.62 -7.46
C GLY A 59 -3.25 -14.37 -6.59
N ASN A 60 -2.08 -13.79 -6.42
CA ASN A 60 -1.88 -12.50 -5.75
C ASN A 60 -1.40 -11.50 -6.79
N VAL A 61 -1.99 -10.33 -6.82
CA VAL A 61 -1.55 -9.22 -7.66
C VAL A 61 -1.17 -8.07 -6.73
N MET A 62 0.05 -7.56 -6.85
CA MET A 62 0.42 -6.33 -6.17
C MET A 62 0.26 -5.17 -7.14
N LEU A 63 -0.61 -4.24 -6.81
CA LEU A 63 -0.81 -3.00 -7.57
C LEU A 63 -0.07 -1.84 -6.92
N ARG A 64 0.53 -1.00 -7.75
CA ARG A 64 0.95 0.34 -7.35
C ARG A 64 -0.13 1.32 -7.79
N LEU A 65 -0.83 1.88 -6.82
CA LEU A 65 -1.91 2.85 -7.02
C LEU A 65 -1.40 4.25 -6.73
N PHE A 66 -1.88 5.22 -7.51
CA PHE A 66 -1.69 6.64 -7.22
C PHE A 66 -3.03 7.21 -6.77
N VAL A 67 -3.08 7.63 -5.51
CA VAL A 67 -4.23 8.30 -4.90
C VAL A 67 -4.01 9.79 -5.01
N ASP A 68 -4.93 10.51 -5.61
CA ASP A 68 -4.88 11.96 -5.73
C ASP A 68 -5.32 12.67 -4.43
N ARG A 69 -5.35 14.00 -4.45
CA ARG A 69 -5.76 14.82 -3.30
C ARG A 69 -7.24 14.73 -2.99
N ASP A 70 -8.05 14.23 -3.94
CA ASP A 70 -9.49 14.01 -3.77
C ASP A 70 -9.80 12.57 -3.34
N GLY A 71 -8.78 11.73 -3.16
CA GLY A 71 -8.92 10.33 -2.78
C GLY A 71 -9.28 9.39 -3.93
N ARG A 72 -9.16 9.83 -5.18
CA ARG A 72 -9.44 9.04 -6.38
C ARG A 72 -8.18 8.36 -6.90
N ILE A 73 -8.38 7.22 -7.56
CA ILE A 73 -7.29 6.53 -8.22
C ILE A 73 -7.04 7.13 -9.61
N LEU A 74 -5.78 7.45 -9.89
CA LEU A 74 -5.33 7.83 -11.22
C LEU A 74 -5.08 6.57 -12.06
N ALA A 75 -6.07 6.21 -12.90
CA ALA A 75 -6.05 4.97 -13.69
C ALA A 75 -4.81 4.85 -14.59
N GLU A 76 -4.38 5.94 -15.23
CA GLU A 76 -3.21 6.04 -16.10
C GLU A 76 -1.88 5.82 -15.38
N SER A 77 -1.86 6.03 -14.06
CA SER A 77 -0.68 5.85 -13.22
C SER A 77 -0.69 4.52 -12.44
N THR A 78 -1.81 3.77 -12.50
CA THR A 78 -1.93 2.46 -11.88
C THR A 78 -1.08 1.42 -12.62
N ARG A 79 -0.30 0.64 -11.90
CA ARG A 79 0.60 -0.39 -12.46
C ARG A 79 0.55 -1.67 -11.66
N VAL A 80 0.74 -2.79 -12.36
CA VAL A 80 1.02 -4.07 -11.71
C VAL A 80 2.48 -4.06 -11.29
N GLU A 81 2.74 -4.11 -10.00
CA GLU A 81 4.08 -4.20 -9.41
C GLU A 81 4.57 -5.65 -9.38
N GLU A 82 3.68 -6.56 -8.93
CA GLU A 82 3.93 -8.00 -8.96
C GLU A 82 2.73 -8.70 -9.61
N SER A 83 3.00 -9.45 -10.67
CA SER A 83 2.00 -10.21 -11.41
C SER A 83 1.63 -11.50 -10.67
N SER A 84 0.36 -11.89 -10.77
CA SER A 84 -0.11 -13.19 -10.32
C SER A 84 0.40 -14.37 -11.16
N GLY A 85 1.05 -14.11 -12.30
CA GLY A 85 1.34 -15.09 -13.34
C GLY A 85 0.18 -15.39 -14.29
N TYR A 86 -0.97 -14.75 -14.08
CA TYR A 86 -2.17 -14.87 -14.92
C TYR A 86 -2.63 -13.51 -15.41
N PRO A 87 -2.41 -13.15 -16.67
CA PRO A 87 -2.76 -11.82 -17.22
C PRO A 87 -4.22 -11.42 -17.01
N SER A 88 -5.13 -12.40 -16.96
CA SER A 88 -6.56 -12.14 -16.71
C SER A 88 -6.84 -11.70 -15.27
N LEU A 89 -6.10 -12.20 -14.26
CA LEU A 89 -6.20 -11.75 -12.88
C LEU A 89 -5.59 -10.36 -12.75
N ASP A 90 -4.44 -10.13 -13.38
CA ASP A 90 -3.76 -8.83 -13.36
C ASP A 90 -4.65 -7.74 -13.97
N SER A 91 -5.27 -8.04 -15.13
CA SER A 91 -6.21 -7.11 -15.77
C SER A 91 -7.45 -6.87 -14.90
N ALA A 92 -8.02 -7.90 -14.28
CA ALA A 92 -9.17 -7.77 -13.39
C ALA A 92 -8.83 -6.91 -12.15
N ALA A 93 -7.62 -7.03 -11.62
CA ALA A 93 -7.14 -6.21 -10.51
C ALA A 93 -7.01 -4.75 -10.92
N VAL A 94 -6.41 -4.45 -12.09
CA VAL A 94 -6.26 -3.08 -12.60
C VAL A 94 -7.63 -2.44 -12.87
N ILE A 95 -8.55 -3.17 -13.50
CA ILE A 95 -9.90 -2.65 -13.78
C ILE A 95 -10.64 -2.37 -12.47
N GLY A 96 -10.66 -3.31 -11.54
CA GLY A 96 -11.34 -3.14 -10.25
C GLY A 96 -10.75 -2.03 -9.40
N SER A 97 -9.45 -1.75 -9.54
CA SER A 97 -8.82 -0.67 -8.76
C SER A 97 -9.33 0.73 -9.11
N GLN A 98 -9.92 0.92 -10.29
CA GLN A 98 -10.47 2.22 -10.71
C GLN A 98 -11.71 2.62 -9.91
N ASP A 99 -12.41 1.65 -9.33
CA ASP A 99 -13.59 1.85 -8.50
C ASP A 99 -13.25 1.94 -6.99
N LEU A 100 -11.96 2.03 -6.65
CA LEU A 100 -11.53 2.27 -5.27
C LEU A 100 -11.56 3.76 -4.94
N TYR A 101 -12.03 4.06 -3.73
CA TYR A 101 -12.05 5.39 -3.15
C TYR A 101 -11.30 5.42 -1.83
N PHE A 102 -10.57 6.51 -1.61
CA PHE A 102 -9.79 6.72 -0.40
C PHE A 102 -10.13 8.07 0.24
N ILE A 103 -10.02 8.14 1.55
CA ILE A 103 -9.75 9.40 2.22
C ILE A 103 -8.28 9.72 1.88
N PRO A 104 -7.98 10.90 1.29
CA PRO A 104 -6.62 11.21 0.87
C PRO A 104 -5.65 11.26 2.05
N ALA A 105 -4.40 10.95 1.79
CA ALA A 105 -3.33 11.20 2.74
C ALA A 105 -3.24 12.68 3.06
N LYS A 106 -2.77 13.03 4.26
CA LYS A 106 -2.54 14.42 4.63
C LYS A 106 -1.14 14.61 5.18
N LEU A 107 -0.62 15.79 4.90
CA LEU A 107 0.62 16.29 5.46
C LEU A 107 0.35 17.68 6.03
N ARG A 108 0.56 17.86 7.35
CA ARG A 108 0.26 19.11 8.07
C ARG A 108 -1.18 19.61 7.88
N GLY A 109 -2.12 18.65 7.76
CA GLY A 109 -3.54 18.93 7.53
C GLY A 109 -3.95 19.14 6.06
N GLU A 110 -3.00 19.26 5.13
CA GLU A 110 -3.25 19.46 3.71
C GLU A 110 -3.30 18.12 2.96
N PRO A 111 -4.27 17.91 2.03
CA PRO A 111 -4.35 16.71 1.22
C PRO A 111 -3.11 16.52 0.35
N LEU A 112 -2.56 15.32 0.36
CA LEU A 112 -1.36 14.95 -0.37
C LEU A 112 -1.64 13.76 -1.29
N ALA A 113 -1.24 13.89 -2.57
CA ALA A 113 -1.26 12.77 -3.50
C ALA A 113 -0.12 11.79 -3.15
N VAL A 114 -0.43 10.50 -3.06
CA VAL A 114 0.53 9.48 -2.65
C VAL A 114 0.45 8.25 -3.53
N SER A 115 1.54 7.49 -3.58
CA SER A 115 1.57 6.16 -4.16
C SER A 115 1.48 5.12 -3.06
N VAL A 116 0.59 4.14 -3.24
CA VAL A 116 0.39 3.03 -2.30
C VAL A 116 0.55 1.69 -3.00
N LEU A 117 1.10 0.70 -2.29
CA LEU A 117 1.09 -0.70 -2.72
C LEU A 117 -0.18 -1.34 -2.18
N PHE A 118 -0.96 -1.92 -3.08
CA PHE A 118 -2.26 -2.51 -2.75
C PHE A 118 -2.29 -3.97 -3.20
N PRO A 119 -2.36 -4.94 -2.27
CA PRO A 119 -2.45 -6.34 -2.59
C PRO A 119 -3.89 -6.74 -2.95
N VAL A 120 -4.08 -7.44 -4.06
CA VAL A 120 -5.35 -8.04 -4.49
C VAL A 120 -5.20 -9.55 -4.46
N TYR A 121 -6.05 -10.20 -3.67
CA TYR A 121 -6.03 -11.64 -3.47
C TYR A 121 -7.20 -12.30 -4.17
N PHE A 122 -6.93 -13.08 -5.22
CA PHE A 122 -7.94 -13.93 -5.85
C PHE A 122 -7.89 -15.31 -5.20
N ARG A 123 -8.90 -15.63 -4.39
CA ARG A 123 -9.01 -16.91 -3.67
C ARG A 123 -10.25 -17.66 -4.10
N HIS A 124 -10.10 -18.97 -4.31
CA HIS A 124 -11.22 -19.87 -4.58
C HIS A 124 -11.51 -20.71 -3.33
N PRO A 125 -12.76 -20.78 -2.85
CA PRO A 125 -13.09 -21.42 -1.58
C PRO A 125 -12.76 -22.92 -1.52
N GLU A 126 -12.76 -23.59 -2.68
CA GLU A 126 -12.50 -25.03 -2.77
C GLU A 126 -11.08 -25.38 -3.24
N ALA A 127 -10.22 -24.38 -3.45
CA ALA A 127 -8.82 -24.62 -3.82
C ALA A 127 -7.94 -24.75 -2.58
N ALA A 128 -6.83 -25.45 -2.72
CA ALA A 128 -5.83 -25.51 -1.63
C ALA A 128 -5.23 -24.11 -1.37
N PRO A 129 -4.98 -23.73 -0.11
CA PRO A 129 -4.34 -22.46 0.20
C PRO A 129 -3.01 -22.29 -0.51
N LEU A 130 -2.71 -21.06 -0.95
CA LEU A 130 -1.40 -20.76 -1.54
C LEU A 130 -0.31 -20.78 -0.47
N ALA A 131 0.93 -21.04 -0.92
CA ALA A 131 2.09 -20.95 -0.05
C ALA A 131 2.18 -19.52 0.52
N GLY A 132 2.16 -19.38 1.83
CA GLY A 132 2.12 -18.08 2.52
C GLY A 132 0.78 -17.79 3.21
N ASP A 133 -0.35 -18.20 2.67
CA ASP A 133 -1.68 -18.01 3.31
C ASP A 133 -1.75 -18.76 4.67
N THR A 134 -1.14 -19.94 4.74
CA THR A 134 -1.12 -20.79 5.95
C THR A 134 -0.29 -20.16 7.10
N VAL A 135 0.68 -19.31 6.77
CA VAL A 135 1.54 -18.67 7.78
C VAL A 135 0.79 -17.58 8.52
N LEU A 136 -0.06 -16.81 7.81
CA LEU A 136 -0.89 -15.76 8.40
C LEU A 136 -1.96 -16.35 9.32
N ALA A 137 -2.68 -17.40 8.87
CA ALA A 137 -3.69 -18.08 9.68
C ALA A 137 -3.11 -18.65 10.99
N LYS A 138 -1.92 -19.25 10.93
CA LYS A 138 -1.25 -19.80 12.11
C LYS A 138 -0.79 -18.71 13.09
N HIS A 139 -0.52 -17.50 12.61
CA HIS A 139 -0.14 -16.37 13.46
C HIS A 139 -1.34 -15.79 14.21
N GLU A 140 -2.49 -15.69 13.57
CA GLU A 140 -3.74 -15.23 14.18
C GLU A 140 -4.21 -16.19 15.29
N ASP A 141 -4.16 -17.49 15.05
CA ASP A 141 -4.49 -18.51 16.05
C ASP A 141 -3.57 -18.46 17.28
N SER A 142 -2.30 -18.15 17.07
CA SER A 142 -1.32 -18.06 18.17
C SER A 142 -1.53 -16.81 19.05
N VAL A 143 -1.97 -15.69 18.47
CA VAL A 143 -2.31 -14.46 19.20
C VAL A 143 -3.63 -14.64 19.96
N ALA A 144 -4.64 -15.26 19.36
CA ALA A 144 -5.92 -15.54 19.98
C ALA A 144 -5.77 -16.53 21.16
N ALA A 145 -4.90 -17.53 21.05
CA ALA A 145 -4.60 -18.47 22.12
C ALA A 145 -3.89 -17.80 23.32
N ARG A 146 -2.98 -16.87 23.08
CA ARG A 146 -2.31 -16.09 24.15
C ARG A 146 -3.27 -15.15 24.87
N GLY A 147 -4.21 -14.52 24.17
CA GLY A 147 -5.23 -13.66 24.78
C GLY A 147 -6.18 -14.40 25.72
N ARG A 148 -6.47 -15.66 25.44
CA ARG A 148 -7.34 -16.51 26.30
C ARG A 148 -6.62 -17.05 27.53
N ALA A 149 -5.31 -17.22 27.47
CA ALA A 149 -4.52 -17.74 28.60
C ALA A 149 -4.36 -16.71 29.74
N THR A 150 -4.31 -15.41 29.40
CA THR A 150 -4.13 -14.33 30.39
C THR A 150 -5.41 -13.99 31.16
N THR A 151 -6.59 -14.34 30.63
CA THR A 151 -7.88 -14.02 31.31
C THR A 151 -8.29 -15.06 32.34
N LYS A 152 -7.63 -16.24 32.39
CA LYS A 152 -8.03 -17.34 33.31
C LYS A 152 -7.32 -17.31 34.68
N GLN A 153 -6.45 -16.34 34.95
CA GLN A 153 -5.63 -16.29 36.17
C GLN A 153 -5.98 -15.18 37.15
N ALA A 154 -7.20 -14.66 37.13
CA ALA A 154 -7.70 -13.73 38.14
C ALA A 154 -8.96 -14.31 38.80
N ALA A 155 -8.78 -15.36 39.58
CA ALA A 155 -9.80 -15.78 40.57
C ALA A 155 -9.45 -15.13 41.92
N PRO A 156 -10.36 -14.38 42.55
CA PRO A 156 -10.09 -13.74 43.83
C PRO A 156 -10.09 -14.82 44.93
N THR A 157 -9.01 -14.87 45.70
CA THR A 157 -8.88 -15.63 46.91
C THR A 157 -9.92 -15.14 47.93
N GLN A 158 -10.94 -15.92 48.22
CA GLN A 158 -11.87 -15.67 49.31
C GLN A 158 -11.16 -15.93 50.64
N THR A 159 -10.91 -14.86 51.38
CA THR A 159 -10.44 -14.89 52.77
C THR A 159 -11.60 -15.36 53.66
N LYS A 160 -11.50 -16.58 54.17
CA LYS A 160 -12.43 -17.18 55.11
C LYS A 160 -12.17 -16.58 56.48
N SER A 161 -13.00 -15.63 56.92
CA SER A 161 -13.02 -15.11 58.29
C SER A 161 -13.63 -16.13 59.23
N ALA A 162 -12.88 -16.49 60.27
CA ALA A 162 -13.31 -17.37 61.37
C ALA A 162 -14.29 -16.64 62.29
N PRO A 163 -15.25 -17.33 62.89
CA PRO A 163 -16.17 -16.74 63.92
C PRO A 163 -15.50 -16.64 65.27
N THR A 164 -15.45 -15.45 65.82
CA THR A 164 -15.07 -15.16 67.20
C THR A 164 -16.22 -15.55 68.09
N LYS A 165 -15.97 -16.51 69.02
CA LYS A 165 -16.84 -16.92 70.11
C LYS A 165 -16.55 -16.00 71.29
N ARG A 166 -17.58 -15.37 71.87
CA ARG A 166 -17.54 -14.68 73.17
C ARG A 166 -18.19 -15.50 74.25
N PRO A 167 -17.72 -15.34 75.51
CA PRO A 167 -18.29 -15.98 76.70
C PRO A 167 -19.58 -15.29 77.17
#